data_69ccee468da8145ee11da2c3c2ea1c38
#
_entry.id   69ccee468da8145ee11da2c3c2ea1c38
#
_cell.length_a   1.000
_cell.length_b   1.000
_cell.length_c   1.000
_cell.angle_alpha   90.00
_cell.angle_beta   90.00
_cell.angle_gamma   90.00
#
_symmetry.space_group_name_H-M   'P 1'
#
loop_
_entity.id
_entity.type
_entity.pdbx_description
1 polymer ?
#
loop_
_entity_poly.entity_id
_entity_poly.type
_entity_poly.pdbx_seq_one_letter_code
_entity_poly.pdbx_strand_id
1 'polypeptide(L)'
;MSLNHTIRLINDDYKSALADLILNHYEADVILTKLNKIYFDEKEITESNMKELGCLFSSILNNQGSVYTFVQSDMLGEVLVGFKAAGLRIRNVLTIPILLPNECQCSVCNRKSYDENKILYAVYATKSCLLNRVLNYTDIIDSKGGCKYPACWSWFKGTEIQAYETILKISSDHRDEVFDPFMFAGDVGVAAINADRHFTGCESDGARYREVKDRLDHVGE
;
A
#
# COMPACT_ATOMS: atom_id res chain seq x y z
N MET A 1 -4.13 27.28 -1.94
CA MET A 1 -3.38 26.91 -0.72
C MET A 1 -2.25 26.00 -1.17
N SER A 2 -0.99 26.36 -0.93
CA SER A 2 0.12 25.46 -1.30
C SER A 2 0.01 24.21 -0.43
N LEU A 3 -0.11 23.07 -1.05
CA LEU A 3 -0.08 21.77 -0.39
C LEU A 3 1.31 21.59 0.23
N ASN A 4 1.40 21.59 1.54
CA ASN A 4 2.66 21.55 2.30
C ASN A 4 3.03 20.09 2.66
N HIS A 5 2.84 19.14 1.72
CA HIS A 5 3.34 17.78 1.89
C HIS A 5 4.80 17.67 1.44
N THR A 6 5.54 16.79 2.07
CA THR A 6 6.92 16.49 1.72
C THR A 6 6.96 15.19 0.92
N ILE A 7 7.70 15.20 -0.20
CA ILE A 7 7.96 14.01 -1.01
C ILE A 7 9.45 13.71 -0.93
N ARG A 8 9.79 12.51 -0.48
CA ARG A 8 11.16 12.00 -0.45
C ARG A 8 11.25 10.74 -1.29
N LEU A 9 12.06 10.77 -2.34
CA LEU A 9 12.28 9.62 -3.22
C LEU A 9 13.71 9.12 -3.07
N ILE A 10 13.87 7.79 -2.98
CA ILE A 10 15.14 7.11 -2.79
C ILE A 10 15.37 6.19 -3.99
N ASN A 11 16.48 6.40 -4.71
CA ASN A 11 16.87 5.52 -5.80
C ASN A 11 17.89 4.49 -5.30
N ASP A 12 17.39 3.43 -4.68
CA ASP A 12 18.20 2.35 -4.14
C ASP A 12 17.35 1.07 -4.01
N ASP A 13 17.99 -0.06 -3.69
CA ASP A 13 17.24 -1.25 -3.32
C ASP A 13 16.56 -1.07 -1.95
N TYR A 14 15.45 -1.79 -1.76
CA TYR A 14 14.63 -1.61 -0.55
C TYR A 14 15.35 -1.97 0.75
N LYS A 15 16.34 -2.90 0.73
CA LYS A 15 17.07 -3.31 1.94
C LYS A 15 18.02 -2.20 2.36
N SER A 16 18.80 -1.66 1.42
CA SER A 16 19.71 -0.54 1.64
C SER A 16 18.93 0.71 2.10
N ALA A 17 17.86 1.04 1.38
CA ALA A 17 17.01 2.18 1.72
C ALA A 17 16.40 2.05 3.13
N LEU A 18 15.86 0.88 3.49
CA LEU A 18 15.30 0.65 4.82
C LEU A 18 16.38 0.67 5.91
N ALA A 19 17.58 0.13 5.64
CA ALA A 19 18.70 0.20 6.60
C ALA A 19 19.06 1.65 6.90
N ASP A 20 19.18 2.50 5.88
CA ASP A 20 19.45 3.93 6.05
C ASP A 20 18.33 4.67 6.78
N LEU A 21 17.08 4.35 6.49
CA LEU A 21 15.93 4.93 7.18
C LEU A 21 15.91 4.54 8.67
N ILE A 22 16.22 3.28 9.00
CA ILE A 22 16.33 2.80 10.40
C ILE A 22 17.46 3.54 11.13
N LEU A 23 18.63 3.68 10.50
CA LEU A 23 19.77 4.41 11.09
C LEU A 23 19.47 5.88 11.35
N ASN A 24 18.62 6.49 10.52
CA ASN A 24 18.19 7.87 10.67
C ASN A 24 16.92 8.04 11.52
N HIS A 25 16.50 7.00 12.25
CA HIS A 25 15.31 7.03 13.11
C HIS A 25 14.03 7.47 12.40
N TYR A 26 13.90 7.10 11.12
CA TYR A 26 12.67 7.37 10.37
C TYR A 26 11.52 6.52 10.92
N GLU A 27 10.37 7.13 11.07
CA GLU A 27 9.13 6.45 11.46
C GLU A 27 8.02 6.71 10.43
N ALA A 28 7.36 5.65 10.01
CA ALA A 28 6.20 5.69 9.13
C ALA A 28 4.91 5.48 9.94
N ASP A 29 3.87 6.24 9.61
CA ASP A 29 2.52 6.04 10.14
C ASP A 29 1.79 4.96 9.37
N VAL A 30 2.00 4.93 8.05
CA VAL A 30 1.44 3.91 7.16
C VAL A 30 2.51 3.40 6.21
N ILE A 31 2.69 2.08 6.18
CA ILE A 31 3.39 1.41 5.10
C ILE A 31 2.33 0.89 4.14
N LEU A 32 2.30 1.42 2.94
CA LEU A 32 1.36 1.03 1.89
C LEU A 32 2.14 0.65 0.65
N THR A 33 2.04 -0.59 0.22
CA THR A 33 2.85 -1.08 -0.89
C THR A 33 2.16 -2.19 -1.67
N LYS A 34 2.58 -2.35 -2.92
CA LYS A 34 2.21 -3.48 -3.77
C LYS A 34 3.42 -4.34 -4.04
N LEU A 35 3.36 -5.60 -3.62
CA LEU A 35 4.44 -6.54 -3.88
C LEU A 35 4.48 -6.94 -5.35
N ASN A 36 5.69 -6.96 -5.89
CA ASN A 36 5.99 -7.50 -7.20
C ASN A 36 7.24 -8.38 -7.09
N LYS A 37 7.20 -9.56 -7.68
CA LYS A 37 8.30 -10.54 -7.66
C LYS A 37 9.62 -10.00 -8.22
N ILE A 38 9.57 -8.95 -9.05
CA ILE A 38 10.77 -8.33 -9.64
C ILE A 38 11.74 -7.73 -8.62
N TYR A 39 11.26 -7.42 -7.41
CA TYR A 39 12.08 -6.86 -6.33
C TYR A 39 12.78 -7.91 -5.46
N PHE A 40 12.60 -9.19 -5.77
CA PHE A 40 13.19 -10.30 -5.02
C PHE A 40 14.15 -11.10 -5.91
N ASP A 41 15.28 -11.49 -5.33
CA ASP A 41 16.42 -12.06 -6.07
C ASP A 41 16.04 -13.26 -6.95
N GLU A 42 15.30 -14.22 -6.47
CA GLU A 42 14.88 -15.40 -7.22
C GLU A 42 13.58 -15.19 -8.01
N LYS A 43 13.07 -13.95 -8.05
CA LYS A 43 11.73 -13.61 -8.57
C LYS A 43 10.63 -14.47 -7.92
N GLU A 44 10.90 -14.94 -6.74
CA GLU A 44 9.97 -15.68 -5.89
C GLU A 44 9.72 -14.92 -4.59
N ILE A 45 8.49 -15.01 -4.12
CA ILE A 45 8.12 -14.56 -2.78
C ILE A 45 8.08 -15.79 -1.89
N THR A 46 8.97 -15.84 -0.91
CA THR A 46 9.09 -16.92 0.05
C THR A 46 8.72 -16.45 1.44
N GLU A 47 8.37 -17.38 2.32
CA GLU A 47 8.13 -17.08 3.73
C GLU A 47 9.34 -16.38 4.38
N SER A 48 10.55 -16.79 4.03
CA SER A 48 11.79 -16.23 4.59
C SER A 48 11.98 -14.77 4.21
N ASN A 49 11.84 -14.41 2.94
CA ASN A 49 12.01 -13.03 2.51
C ASN A 49 10.82 -12.14 2.97
N MET A 50 9.62 -12.70 3.12
CA MET A 50 8.50 -11.99 3.73
C MET A 50 8.67 -11.77 5.23
N LYS A 51 9.31 -12.71 5.95
CA LYS A 51 9.69 -12.50 7.34
C LYS A 51 10.73 -11.38 7.47
N GLU A 52 11.78 -11.40 6.65
CA GLU A 52 12.79 -10.33 6.61
C GLU A 52 12.12 -8.97 6.35
N LEU A 53 11.30 -8.87 5.32
CA LEU A 53 10.56 -7.65 4.98
C LEU A 53 9.67 -7.18 6.14
N GLY A 54 8.95 -8.09 6.76
CA GLY A 54 8.12 -7.78 7.92
C GLY A 54 8.90 -7.28 9.14
N CYS A 55 10.12 -7.79 9.36
CA CYS A 55 11.02 -7.28 10.41
C CYS A 55 11.46 -5.84 10.09
N LEU A 56 11.84 -5.57 8.84
CA LEU A 56 12.21 -4.22 8.40
C LEU A 56 11.04 -3.24 8.54
N PHE A 57 9.84 -3.65 8.13
CA PHE A 57 8.63 -2.84 8.33
C PHE A 57 8.36 -2.56 9.81
N SER A 58 8.47 -3.59 10.65
CA SER A 58 8.30 -3.41 12.10
C SER A 58 9.30 -2.44 12.70
N SER A 59 10.50 -2.30 12.11
CA SER A 59 11.55 -1.42 12.61
C SER A 59 11.29 0.06 12.33
N ILE A 60 10.65 0.37 11.19
CA ILE A 60 10.33 1.76 10.79
C ILE A 60 8.88 2.16 11.07
N LEU A 61 8.00 1.22 11.34
CA LEU A 61 6.60 1.51 11.64
C LEU A 61 6.49 2.09 13.04
N ASN A 62 5.79 3.21 13.21
CA ASN A 62 5.49 3.73 14.53
C ASN A 62 4.59 2.76 15.33
N ASN A 63 4.45 2.96 16.64
CA ASN A 63 3.69 2.03 17.50
C ASN A 63 2.19 1.98 17.18
N GLN A 64 1.66 2.99 16.52
CA GLN A 64 0.25 3.11 16.13
C GLN A 64 0.07 2.88 14.63
N GLY A 65 1.14 2.62 13.91
CA GLY A 65 1.16 2.53 12.47
C GLY A 65 0.51 1.27 11.92
N SER A 66 0.22 1.35 10.64
CA SER A 66 -0.46 0.32 9.86
C SER A 66 0.36 -0.10 8.65
N VAL A 67 0.32 -1.39 8.33
CA VAL A 67 0.90 -1.95 7.11
C VAL A 67 -0.22 -2.46 6.22
N TYR A 68 -0.24 -2.03 4.98
CA TYR A 68 -1.12 -2.56 3.93
C TYR A 68 -0.26 -3.04 2.77
N THR A 69 -0.25 -4.34 2.57
CA THR A 69 0.53 -4.97 1.51
C THR A 69 -0.40 -5.59 0.48
N PHE A 70 -0.41 -5.00 -0.71
CA PHE A 70 -1.21 -5.49 -1.83
C PHE A 70 -0.48 -6.63 -2.53
N VAL A 71 -1.19 -7.74 -2.73
CA VAL A 71 -0.63 -8.95 -3.31
C VAL A 71 -1.65 -9.63 -4.22
N GLN A 72 -1.17 -10.42 -5.16
CA GLN A 72 -1.96 -11.41 -5.89
C GLN A 72 -2.19 -12.66 -5.04
N SER A 73 -3.15 -13.49 -5.44
CA SER A 73 -3.54 -14.68 -4.70
C SER A 73 -2.41 -15.68 -4.48
N ASP A 74 -1.50 -15.79 -5.45
CA ASP A 74 -0.35 -16.71 -5.44
C ASP A 74 0.77 -16.32 -4.46
N MET A 75 0.72 -15.12 -3.90
CA MET A 75 1.70 -14.60 -2.93
C MET A 75 1.12 -14.43 -1.52
N LEU A 76 -0.19 -14.59 -1.38
CA LEU A 76 -0.90 -14.27 -0.14
C LEU A 76 -0.46 -15.13 1.04
N GLY A 77 -0.23 -16.43 0.80
CA GLY A 77 0.16 -17.38 1.83
C GLY A 77 1.50 -17.01 2.48
N GLU A 78 2.52 -16.77 1.68
CA GLU A 78 3.88 -16.41 2.10
C GLU A 78 3.91 -15.11 2.89
N VAL A 79 3.14 -14.10 2.43
CA VAL A 79 3.02 -12.82 3.14
C VAL A 79 2.39 -13.00 4.52
N LEU A 80 1.30 -13.76 4.63
CA LEU A 80 0.61 -13.99 5.90
C LEU A 80 1.52 -14.73 6.90
N VAL A 81 2.22 -15.76 6.44
CA VAL A 81 3.11 -16.54 7.30
C VAL A 81 4.36 -15.72 7.67
N GLY A 82 5.01 -15.09 6.69
CA GLY A 82 6.22 -14.30 6.91
C GLY A 82 5.97 -13.12 7.84
N PHE A 83 4.90 -12.36 7.66
CA PHE A 83 4.58 -11.22 8.52
C PHE A 83 4.25 -11.64 9.95
N LYS A 84 3.53 -12.75 10.14
CA LYS A 84 3.32 -13.32 11.48
C LYS A 84 4.64 -13.75 12.12
N ALA A 85 5.53 -14.38 11.36
CA ALA A 85 6.85 -14.79 11.85
C ALA A 85 7.75 -13.59 12.19
N ALA A 86 7.52 -12.43 11.58
CA ALA A 86 8.16 -11.14 11.91
C ALA A 86 7.56 -10.43 13.15
N GLY A 87 6.51 -10.98 13.74
CA GLY A 87 5.82 -10.40 14.89
C GLY A 87 4.74 -9.37 14.55
N LEU A 88 4.45 -9.13 13.27
CA LEU A 88 3.34 -8.28 12.86
C LEU A 88 2.00 -9.00 13.13
N ARG A 89 1.02 -8.24 13.58
CA ARG A 89 -0.34 -8.74 13.79
C ARG A 89 -1.18 -8.55 12.55
N ILE A 90 -1.51 -9.65 11.88
CA ILE A 90 -2.48 -9.62 10.79
C ILE A 90 -3.86 -9.30 11.37
N ARG A 91 -4.46 -8.22 10.91
CA ARG A 91 -5.77 -7.74 11.33
C ARG A 91 -6.87 -8.21 10.41
N ASN A 92 -6.60 -8.11 9.11
CA ASN A 92 -7.56 -8.50 8.09
C ASN A 92 -6.85 -8.79 6.76
N VAL A 93 -7.57 -9.44 5.86
CA VAL A 93 -7.22 -9.56 4.45
C VAL A 93 -8.40 -8.97 3.67
N LEU A 94 -8.16 -7.82 3.05
CA LEU A 94 -9.17 -7.14 2.26
C LEU A 94 -9.13 -7.65 0.83
N THR A 95 -10.28 -8.01 0.30
CA THR A 95 -10.42 -8.38 -1.12
C THR A 95 -10.86 -7.15 -1.90
N ILE A 96 -10.02 -6.71 -2.81
CA ILE A 96 -10.22 -5.45 -3.55
C ILE A 96 -10.40 -5.77 -5.04
N PRO A 97 -11.62 -5.69 -5.56
CA PRO A 97 -11.84 -5.77 -7.00
C PRO A 97 -11.36 -4.48 -7.66
N ILE A 98 -10.49 -4.59 -8.65
CA ILE A 98 -9.96 -3.45 -9.40
C ILE A 98 -10.69 -3.34 -10.73
N LEU A 99 -11.18 -2.14 -11.04
CA LEU A 99 -11.70 -1.81 -12.36
C LEU A 99 -10.51 -1.54 -13.29
N LEU A 100 -10.36 -2.38 -14.30
CA LEU A 100 -9.43 -2.09 -15.38
C LEU A 100 -10.02 -1.00 -16.29
N PRO A 101 -9.21 -0.03 -16.72
CA PRO A 101 -9.70 1.11 -17.52
C PRO A 101 -10.25 0.73 -18.89
N ASN A 102 -10.03 -0.48 -19.36
CA ASN A 102 -10.56 -1.00 -20.63
C ASN A 102 -11.13 -2.40 -20.40
N GLU A 103 -12.43 -2.49 -20.12
CA GLU A 103 -13.11 -3.76 -20.34
C GLU A 103 -13.00 -4.12 -21.82
N CYS A 104 -12.33 -5.22 -22.11
CA CYS A 104 -12.28 -5.76 -23.46
C CYS A 104 -13.71 -6.06 -23.93
N GLN A 105 -14.22 -5.25 -24.85
CA GLN A 105 -15.54 -5.48 -25.47
C GLN A 105 -15.49 -6.57 -26.57
N CYS A 106 -14.46 -7.39 -26.59
CA CYS A 106 -14.38 -8.44 -27.60
C CYS A 106 -15.35 -9.56 -27.26
N SER A 107 -16.10 -10.00 -28.26
CA SER A 107 -17.07 -11.11 -28.18
C SER A 107 -16.44 -12.46 -27.76
N VAL A 108 -15.12 -12.57 -27.83
CA VAL A 108 -14.34 -13.74 -27.44
C VAL A 108 -14.01 -13.75 -25.94
N CYS A 109 -13.95 -12.58 -25.28
CA CYS A 109 -13.68 -12.45 -23.85
C CYS A 109 -14.91 -12.72 -22.96
N ASN A 110 -16.02 -13.13 -23.54
CA ASN A 110 -17.23 -13.53 -22.79
C ASN A 110 -17.04 -14.84 -21.99
N ARG A 111 -15.79 -15.29 -21.86
CA ARG A 111 -15.42 -16.35 -20.92
C ARG A 111 -15.44 -15.75 -19.51
N LYS A 112 -16.29 -16.30 -18.68
CA LYS A 112 -16.30 -16.14 -17.22
C LYS A 112 -15.04 -16.79 -16.61
N SER A 113 -13.85 -16.37 -17.04
CA SER A 113 -12.64 -16.72 -16.33
C SER A 113 -12.48 -15.69 -15.21
N TYR A 114 -12.26 -16.15 -14.00
CA TYR A 114 -11.73 -15.30 -12.95
C TYR A 114 -10.38 -14.78 -13.45
N ASP A 115 -10.34 -13.54 -13.90
CA ASP A 115 -9.11 -12.88 -14.24
C ASP A 115 -8.44 -12.51 -12.91
N GLU A 116 -7.40 -13.25 -12.56
CA GLU A 116 -6.62 -13.05 -11.32
C GLU A 116 -6.12 -11.62 -11.19
N ASN A 117 -5.94 -10.92 -12.31
CA ASN A 117 -5.50 -9.52 -12.33
C ASN A 117 -6.57 -8.51 -11.89
N LYS A 118 -7.82 -8.91 -11.75
CA LYS A 118 -8.92 -8.03 -11.32
C LYS A 118 -9.17 -8.03 -9.82
N ILE A 119 -8.51 -8.91 -9.08
CA ILE A 119 -8.66 -9.02 -7.63
C ILE A 119 -7.28 -8.90 -7.00
N LEU A 120 -7.12 -7.89 -6.14
CA LEU A 120 -5.98 -7.76 -5.27
C LEU A 120 -6.40 -8.06 -3.83
N TYR A 121 -5.48 -8.62 -3.08
CA TYR A 121 -5.63 -8.81 -1.64
C TYR A 121 -4.75 -7.80 -0.92
N ALA A 122 -5.31 -7.01 -0.02
CA ALA A 122 -4.53 -6.16 0.85
C ALA A 122 -4.42 -6.80 2.23
N VAL A 123 -3.23 -7.25 2.59
CA VAL A 123 -2.94 -7.75 3.93
C VAL A 123 -2.78 -6.56 4.84
N TYR A 124 -3.74 -6.38 5.77
CA TYR A 124 -3.68 -5.36 6.80
C TYR A 124 -3.04 -5.91 8.06
N ALA A 125 -1.96 -5.29 8.50
CA ALA A 125 -1.23 -5.67 9.70
C ALA A 125 -0.85 -4.46 10.54
N THR A 126 -0.55 -4.69 11.83
CA THR A 126 -0.09 -3.67 12.79
C THR A 126 1.04 -4.21 13.64
N LYS A 127 1.87 -3.32 14.18
CA LYS A 127 2.93 -3.66 15.12
C LYS A 127 2.36 -3.97 16.52
N SER A 128 1.38 -3.19 16.97
CA SER A 128 0.81 -3.25 18.31
C SER A 128 -0.54 -3.97 18.35
N CYS A 129 -0.92 -4.49 19.52
CA CYS A 129 -2.28 -4.96 19.79
C CYS A 129 -3.28 -3.83 20.02
N LEU A 130 -2.82 -2.64 20.29
CA LEU A 130 -3.67 -1.48 20.48
C LEU A 130 -4.14 -0.99 19.10
N LEU A 131 -5.45 -1.04 18.89
CA LEU A 131 -6.09 -0.28 17.82
C LEU A 131 -6.22 1.14 18.33
N ASN A 132 -5.30 2.01 17.98
CA ASN A 132 -5.31 3.37 18.49
C ASN A 132 -6.21 4.31 17.69
N ARG A 133 -6.74 3.87 16.55
CA ARG A 133 -7.81 4.54 15.83
C ARG A 133 -9.12 3.82 16.04
N VAL A 134 -9.88 4.30 16.97
CA VAL A 134 -11.33 4.12 16.96
C VAL A 134 -11.85 5.07 15.90
N LEU A 135 -12.03 4.57 14.68
CA LEU A 135 -12.83 5.29 13.70
C LEU A 135 -14.19 5.54 14.37
N ASN A 136 -14.54 6.79 14.57
CA ASN A 136 -15.87 7.11 15.04
C ASN A 136 -16.86 6.52 14.02
N TYR A 137 -17.81 5.74 14.52
CA TYR A 137 -18.81 5.09 13.66
C TYR A 137 -19.55 6.11 12.77
N THR A 138 -19.68 7.34 13.24
CA THR A 138 -20.24 8.48 12.50
C THR A 138 -19.39 8.94 11.33
N ASP A 139 -18.08 8.67 11.33
CA ASP A 139 -17.18 9.04 10.24
C ASP A 139 -17.27 8.04 9.08
N ILE A 140 -17.80 6.84 9.36
CA ILE A 140 -17.92 5.73 8.42
C ILE A 140 -19.28 5.69 7.74
N ILE A 141 -20.33 6.25 8.38
CA ILE A 141 -21.71 6.19 7.88
C ILE A 141 -22.12 7.56 7.31
N ASP A 142 -22.66 7.55 6.10
CA ASP A 142 -23.26 8.75 5.49
C ASP A 142 -24.60 9.09 6.13
N SER A 143 -25.14 10.27 5.81
CA SER A 143 -26.42 10.76 6.33
C SER A 143 -27.62 9.89 5.95
N LYS A 144 -27.46 8.91 5.06
CA LYS A 144 -28.48 7.95 4.65
C LYS A 144 -28.30 6.57 5.26
N GLY A 145 -27.36 6.41 6.21
CA GLY A 145 -27.02 5.13 6.83
C GLY A 145 -26.15 4.23 5.96
N GLY A 146 -25.66 4.74 4.83
CA GLY A 146 -24.68 4.03 3.97
C GLY A 146 -23.26 4.20 4.51
N CYS A 147 -22.42 3.20 4.32
CA CYS A 147 -21.02 3.29 4.68
C CYS A 147 -20.29 4.27 3.77
N LYS A 148 -19.80 5.41 4.31
CA LYS A 148 -18.98 6.38 3.57
C LYS A 148 -17.69 5.77 3.03
N TYR A 149 -17.16 4.82 3.79
CA TYR A 149 -15.99 4.05 3.43
C TYR A 149 -16.42 2.60 3.37
N PRO A 150 -16.17 1.88 2.28
CA PRO A 150 -16.59 0.50 2.19
C PRO A 150 -15.86 -0.34 3.25
N ALA A 151 -16.46 -0.43 4.45
CA ALA A 151 -16.07 -1.43 5.44
C ALA A 151 -16.18 -2.84 4.83
N CYS A 152 -17.04 -2.98 3.81
CA CYS A 152 -17.14 -4.12 2.93
C CYS A 152 -16.47 -3.76 1.60
N TRP A 153 -15.20 -4.05 1.45
CA TRP A 153 -14.45 -3.82 0.22
C TRP A 153 -15.03 -4.56 -1.01
N SER A 154 -15.93 -5.52 -0.80
CA SER A 154 -16.71 -6.15 -1.87
C SER A 154 -17.56 -5.16 -2.70
N TRP A 155 -17.80 -3.96 -2.17
CA TRP A 155 -18.52 -2.88 -2.87
C TRP A 155 -17.59 -1.85 -3.49
N PHE A 156 -16.28 -1.95 -3.25
CA PHE A 156 -15.32 -1.04 -3.85
C PHE A 156 -15.31 -1.25 -5.37
N LYS A 157 -15.59 -0.19 -6.10
CA LYS A 157 -15.48 -0.14 -7.55
C LYS A 157 -14.65 1.08 -7.90
N GLY A 158 -13.39 0.86 -8.20
CA GLY A 158 -12.48 1.95 -8.50
C GLY A 158 -11.15 1.47 -9.03
N THR A 159 -10.30 2.42 -9.33
CA THR A 159 -8.91 2.17 -9.72
C THR A 159 -8.07 1.79 -8.50
N GLU A 160 -6.89 1.26 -8.75
CA GLU A 160 -5.93 0.92 -7.69
C GLU A 160 -5.55 2.17 -6.86
N ILE A 161 -5.32 3.31 -7.50
CA ILE A 161 -5.03 4.58 -6.80
C ILE A 161 -6.18 4.97 -5.86
N GLN A 162 -7.42 4.85 -6.30
CA GLN A 162 -8.58 5.15 -5.45
C GLN A 162 -8.69 4.20 -4.24
N ALA A 163 -8.26 2.94 -4.39
CA ALA A 163 -8.17 2.02 -3.26
C ALA A 163 -7.11 2.48 -2.26
N TYR A 164 -5.94 2.89 -2.73
CA TYR A 164 -4.87 3.45 -1.88
C TYR A 164 -5.33 4.72 -1.16
N GLU A 165 -5.92 5.67 -1.87
CA GLU A 165 -6.49 6.89 -1.25
C GLU A 165 -7.51 6.58 -0.17
N THR A 166 -8.39 5.61 -0.41
CA THR A 166 -9.40 5.21 0.58
C THR A 166 -8.75 4.62 1.82
N ILE A 167 -7.74 3.75 1.65
CA ILE A 167 -6.97 3.21 2.79
C ILE A 167 -6.29 4.34 3.56
N LEU A 168 -5.62 5.26 2.89
CA LEU A 168 -4.92 6.36 3.55
C LEU A 168 -5.89 7.25 4.32
N LYS A 169 -7.06 7.57 3.77
CA LYS A 169 -8.09 8.36 4.47
C LYS A 169 -8.63 7.68 5.72
N ILE A 170 -8.65 6.35 5.75
CA ILE A 170 -9.12 5.57 6.90
C ILE A 170 -8.01 5.37 7.95
N SER A 171 -6.77 5.18 7.53
CA SER A 171 -5.68 4.72 8.39
C SER A 171 -4.63 5.77 8.74
N SER A 172 -4.77 6.99 8.21
CA SER A 172 -3.83 8.09 8.48
C SER A 172 -4.52 9.43 8.63
N ASP A 173 -3.88 10.39 9.30
CA ASP A 173 -4.31 11.77 9.38
C ASP A 173 -3.57 12.64 8.36
N HIS A 174 -3.96 13.93 8.28
CA HIS A 174 -3.23 14.92 7.48
C HIS A 174 -1.75 14.96 7.89
N ARG A 175 -0.87 14.92 6.88
CA ARG A 175 0.59 14.96 7.05
C ARG A 175 1.22 13.78 7.79
N ASP A 176 0.48 12.69 7.98
CA ASP A 176 1.09 11.45 8.40
C ASP A 176 2.05 10.94 7.33
N GLU A 177 3.08 10.23 7.75
CA GLU A 177 4.14 9.72 6.89
C GLU A 177 3.75 8.38 6.26
N VAL A 178 3.67 8.35 4.93
CA VAL A 178 3.40 7.16 4.13
C VAL A 178 4.69 6.66 3.50
N PHE A 179 4.97 5.38 3.66
CA PHE A 179 6.15 4.73 3.10
C PHE A 179 5.78 3.65 2.09
N ASP A 180 6.45 3.66 0.93
CA ASP A 180 6.38 2.59 -0.08
C ASP A 180 7.78 2.13 -0.50
N PRO A 181 8.20 0.91 -0.10
CA PRO A 181 9.51 0.36 -0.47
C PRO A 181 9.61 -0.09 -1.94
N PHE A 182 8.51 -0.14 -2.67
CA PHE A 182 8.43 -0.67 -4.03
C PHE A 182 7.57 0.21 -4.93
N MET A 183 8.02 1.45 -5.17
CA MET A 183 7.20 2.47 -5.85
C MET A 183 6.65 2.05 -7.21
N PHE A 184 7.39 1.24 -7.97
CA PHE A 184 7.04 0.78 -9.32
C PHE A 184 6.57 1.94 -10.23
N ALA A 185 5.25 2.11 -10.41
CA ALA A 185 4.68 3.22 -11.19
C ALA A 185 4.39 4.48 -10.36
N GLY A 186 4.59 4.46 -9.04
CA GLY A 186 4.35 5.59 -8.14
C GLY A 186 2.89 5.81 -7.73
N ASP A 187 2.02 4.82 -7.92
CA ASP A 187 0.58 4.96 -7.65
C ASP A 187 0.28 5.24 -6.16
N VAL A 188 1.07 4.68 -5.23
CA VAL A 188 0.95 4.98 -3.80
C VAL A 188 1.35 6.42 -3.51
N GLY A 189 2.42 6.92 -4.16
CA GLY A 189 2.84 8.33 -4.06
C GLY A 189 1.76 9.29 -4.53
N VAL A 190 1.13 9.01 -5.69
CA VAL A 190 -0.01 9.80 -6.19
C VAL A 190 -1.15 9.79 -5.17
N ALA A 191 -1.50 8.64 -4.61
CA ALA A 191 -2.56 8.52 -3.61
C ALA A 191 -2.23 9.28 -2.32
N ALA A 192 -0.97 9.26 -1.87
CA ALA A 192 -0.52 9.99 -0.70
C ALA A 192 -0.62 11.51 -0.89
N ILE A 193 -0.19 12.02 -2.04
CA ILE A 193 -0.31 13.45 -2.41
C ILE A 193 -1.78 13.87 -2.46
N ASN A 194 -2.63 13.11 -3.16
CA ASN A 194 -4.06 13.38 -3.26
C ASN A 194 -4.78 13.34 -1.90
N ALA A 195 -4.26 12.58 -0.96
CA ALA A 195 -4.77 12.49 0.40
C ALA A 195 -4.13 13.50 1.37
N ASP A 196 -3.21 14.36 0.91
CA ASP A 196 -2.45 15.35 1.70
C ASP A 196 -1.64 14.68 2.84
N ARG A 197 -0.85 13.65 2.46
CA ARG A 197 0.10 12.94 3.33
C ARG A 197 1.53 13.23 2.89
N HIS A 198 2.49 13.13 3.80
CA HIS A 198 3.89 13.02 3.44
C HIS A 198 4.15 11.67 2.78
N PHE A 199 5.10 11.63 1.88
CA PHE A 199 5.42 10.41 1.15
C PHE A 199 6.94 10.18 1.06
N THR A 200 7.36 9.01 1.50
CA THR A 200 8.71 8.49 1.25
C THR A 200 8.60 7.21 0.44
N GLY A 201 9.31 7.12 -0.67
CA GLY A 201 9.25 5.95 -1.52
C GLY A 201 10.61 5.53 -2.06
N CYS A 202 10.76 4.23 -2.35
CA CYS A 202 11.99 3.63 -2.85
C CYS A 202 11.75 2.92 -4.19
N GLU A 203 12.70 3.08 -5.13
CA GLU A 203 12.74 2.37 -6.42
C GLU A 203 14.17 2.09 -6.81
N SER A 204 14.49 0.82 -7.02
CA SER A 204 15.83 0.37 -7.37
C SER A 204 16.19 0.59 -8.84
N ASP A 205 15.21 0.53 -9.74
CA ASP A 205 15.42 0.78 -11.16
C ASP A 205 15.52 2.27 -11.44
N GLY A 206 16.67 2.73 -11.90
CA GLY A 206 16.91 4.16 -12.14
C GLY A 206 16.08 4.77 -13.28
N ALA A 207 15.56 3.97 -14.22
CA ALA A 207 14.66 4.47 -15.26
C ALA A 207 13.26 4.69 -14.67
N ARG A 208 12.71 3.69 -13.97
CA ARG A 208 11.44 3.82 -13.26
C ARG A 208 11.47 4.92 -12.21
N TYR A 209 12.56 5.03 -11.44
CA TYR A 209 12.73 6.12 -10.48
C TYR A 209 12.53 7.50 -11.12
N ARG A 210 13.15 7.75 -12.30
CA ARG A 210 12.99 9.02 -13.00
C ARG A 210 11.56 9.27 -13.48
N GLU A 211 10.91 8.22 -14.01
CA GLU A 211 9.52 8.29 -14.45
C GLU A 211 8.57 8.57 -13.27
N VAL A 212 8.78 7.90 -12.13
CA VAL A 212 7.99 8.14 -10.92
C VAL A 212 8.21 9.55 -10.39
N LYS A 213 9.46 10.01 -10.35
CA LYS A 213 9.78 11.36 -9.90
C LYS A 213 9.07 12.41 -10.76
N ASP A 214 9.21 12.31 -12.09
CA ASP A 214 8.53 13.22 -13.02
C ASP A 214 7.01 13.18 -12.83
N ARG A 215 6.44 12.00 -12.69
CA ARG A 215 5.01 11.83 -12.43
C ARG A 215 4.54 12.50 -11.14
N LEU A 216 5.29 12.34 -10.03
CA LEU A 216 4.88 12.89 -8.72
C LEU A 216 5.09 14.41 -8.66
N ASP A 217 6.09 14.95 -9.36
CA ASP A 217 6.32 16.40 -9.46
C ASP A 217 5.13 17.13 -10.15
N HIS A 218 4.33 16.42 -10.96
CA HIS A 218 3.17 16.97 -11.69
C HIS A 218 1.81 16.54 -11.10
N VAL A 219 1.76 15.93 -9.94
CA VAL A 219 0.49 15.60 -9.29
C VAL A 219 -0.14 16.87 -8.72
N GLY A 220 -1.34 17.19 -9.20
CA GLY A 220 -2.13 18.34 -8.71
C GLY A 220 -2.01 19.59 -9.57
N GLU A 221 -1.25 19.52 -10.71
CA GLU A 221 -1.35 20.50 -11.79
C GLU A 221 -2.55 20.15 -12.69
#